data_791158c379332e56a25f9ba7e3a5cb62
#
_entry.id   791158c379332e56a25f9ba7e3a5cb62
#
_cell.length_a   1.000
_cell.length_b   1.000
_cell.length_c   1.000
_cell.angle_alpha   90.00
_cell.angle_beta   90.00
_cell.angle_gamma   90.00
#
_symmetry.space_group_name_H-M   'P 1'
#
loop_
_entity.id
_entity.type
_entity.pdbx_description
1 polymer ?
#
loop_
_entity_poly.entity_id
_entity_poly.type
_entity_poly.pdbx_seq_one_letter_code
_entity_poly.pdbx_strand_id
1 'polypeptide(L)'
;MTQAEPNGVLVLIAEDEPDNQVILQTVVESLVGARSEVVADGLAVLACVARERPRMILLDLMMPLLDGFKVAQQLKGDPATAGIPIVAISALARPDDREAALAAGCDEFVRKPFDLDELEQVIRNHLA
;
A
#
# COMPACT_ATOMS: atom_id res chain seq x y z
N MET A 1 -3.43 8.07 27.53
CA MET A 1 -3.01 8.07 26.19
C MET A 1 -3.35 6.76 25.54
N THR A 2 -3.87 6.84 24.46
CA THR A 2 -4.30 5.63 23.82
C THR A 2 -3.23 5.08 22.91
N GLN A 3 -3.11 3.79 22.90
CA GLN A 3 -2.15 3.09 22.09
C GLN A 3 -2.69 2.76 20.71
N ALA A 4 -3.92 3.14 20.46
CA ALA A 4 -4.52 2.90 19.16
C ALA A 4 -4.11 3.94 18.14
N GLU A 5 -3.34 4.94 18.54
CA GLU A 5 -2.87 5.96 17.61
C GLU A 5 -2.01 5.35 16.53
N PRO A 6 -2.14 5.81 15.29
CA PRO A 6 -1.31 5.30 14.20
C PRO A 6 0.16 5.70 14.33
N ASN A 7 0.47 6.62 15.23
CA ASN A 7 1.84 7.04 15.48
C ASN A 7 2.68 5.83 15.90
N GLY A 8 3.76 5.56 15.18
CA GLY A 8 4.59 4.40 15.41
C GLY A 8 4.22 3.19 14.57
N VAL A 9 3.04 3.20 13.97
CA VAL A 9 2.63 2.15 13.05
C VAL A 9 3.27 2.42 11.70
N LEU A 10 3.79 1.38 11.06
CA LEU A 10 4.48 1.52 9.78
C LEU A 10 3.52 1.24 8.63
N VAL A 11 3.44 2.19 7.69
CA VAL A 11 2.79 1.99 6.40
C VAL A 11 3.87 1.94 5.33
N LEU A 12 3.94 0.85 4.60
CA LEU A 12 4.90 0.70 3.51
C LEU A 12 4.27 1.27 2.23
N ILE A 13 5.00 2.15 1.56
CA ILE A 13 4.56 2.78 0.33
C ILE A 13 5.43 2.28 -0.80
N ALA A 14 4.83 1.53 -1.72
CA ALA A 14 5.51 1.01 -2.91
C ALA A 14 5.07 1.84 -4.10
N GLU A 15 5.93 2.75 -4.53
CA GLU A 15 5.63 3.72 -5.58
C GLU A 15 6.94 4.20 -6.19
N ASP A 16 7.08 4.13 -7.51
CA ASP A 16 8.33 4.52 -8.17
C ASP A 16 8.34 5.97 -8.67
N GLU A 17 7.20 6.65 -8.69
CA GLU A 17 7.09 8.01 -9.18
C GLU A 17 7.31 9.00 -8.03
N PRO A 18 8.36 9.86 -8.09
CA PRO A 18 8.68 10.72 -6.96
C PRO A 18 7.54 11.64 -6.51
N ASP A 19 6.79 12.21 -7.44
CA ASP A 19 5.69 13.09 -7.06
C ASP A 19 4.62 12.35 -6.29
N ASN A 20 4.31 11.12 -6.70
CA ASN A 20 3.33 10.32 -5.98
C ASN A 20 3.86 9.85 -4.64
N GLN A 21 5.17 9.60 -4.53
CA GLN A 21 5.78 9.26 -3.24
C GLN A 21 5.53 10.38 -2.22
N VAL A 22 5.73 11.63 -2.63
CA VAL A 22 5.54 12.76 -1.74
C VAL A 22 4.08 12.86 -1.28
N ILE A 23 3.15 12.70 -2.22
CA ILE A 23 1.72 12.77 -1.90
C ILE A 23 1.35 11.67 -0.89
N LEU A 24 1.77 10.45 -1.17
CA LEU A 24 1.42 9.31 -0.30
C LEU A 24 2.05 9.45 1.09
N GLN A 25 3.32 9.90 1.16
CA GLN A 25 3.96 10.13 2.45
C GLN A 25 3.25 11.23 3.23
N THR A 26 2.83 12.28 2.54
CA THR A 26 2.13 13.38 3.20
C THR A 26 0.82 12.89 3.81
N VAL A 27 0.06 12.09 3.06
CA VAL A 27 -1.20 11.55 3.59
C VAL A 27 -0.92 10.65 4.79
N VAL A 28 0.03 9.74 4.66
CA VAL A 28 0.32 8.79 5.74
C VAL A 28 0.85 9.49 6.98
N GLU A 29 1.81 10.39 6.81
CA GLU A 29 2.50 10.97 7.96
C GLU A 29 1.77 12.18 8.53
N SER A 30 1.32 13.08 7.69
CA SER A 30 0.74 14.35 8.14
C SER A 30 -0.74 14.26 8.42
N LEU A 31 -1.49 13.50 7.64
CA LEU A 31 -2.94 13.42 7.82
C LEU A 31 -3.33 12.26 8.73
N VAL A 32 -2.68 11.12 8.56
CA VAL A 32 -3.01 9.92 9.35
C VAL A 32 -2.15 9.82 10.61
N GLY A 33 -0.90 10.28 10.55
CA GLY A 33 -0.02 10.27 11.71
C GLY A 33 0.77 8.98 11.88
N ALA A 34 0.90 8.17 10.82
CA ALA A 34 1.68 6.93 10.87
C ALA A 34 3.10 7.17 10.36
N ARG A 35 3.99 6.23 10.62
CA ARG A 35 5.31 6.22 9.99
C ARG A 35 5.17 5.69 8.57
N SER A 36 6.05 6.12 7.67
CA SER A 36 6.07 5.60 6.33
C SER A 36 7.47 5.19 5.92
N GLU A 37 7.54 4.21 5.05
CA GLU A 37 8.78 3.84 4.36
C GLU A 37 8.42 3.71 2.89
N VAL A 38 9.25 4.27 2.00
CA VAL A 38 9.00 4.26 0.57
C VAL A 38 9.99 3.33 -0.11
N VAL A 39 9.48 2.47 -0.96
CA VAL A 39 10.29 1.63 -1.85
C VAL A 39 9.80 1.83 -3.28
N ALA A 40 10.64 1.56 -4.25
CA ALA A 40 10.38 1.93 -5.64
C ALA A 40 10.22 0.73 -6.58
N ASP A 41 10.27 -0.49 -6.06
CA ASP A 41 10.10 -1.68 -6.89
C ASP A 41 9.55 -2.83 -6.05
N GLY A 42 9.07 -3.88 -6.77
CA GLY A 42 8.41 -5.00 -6.12
C GLY A 42 9.33 -5.86 -5.28
N LEU A 43 10.60 -5.99 -5.66
CA LEU A 43 11.53 -6.77 -4.86
C LEU A 43 11.83 -6.09 -3.54
N ALA A 44 11.91 -4.76 -3.56
CA ALA A 44 12.13 -3.99 -2.34
C ALA A 44 10.95 -4.11 -1.37
N VAL A 45 9.73 -4.27 -1.89
CA VAL A 45 8.57 -4.52 -1.04
C VAL A 45 8.78 -5.78 -0.21
N LEU A 46 9.15 -6.87 -0.88
CA LEU A 46 9.32 -8.14 -0.19
C LEU A 46 10.45 -8.09 0.82
N ALA A 47 11.54 -7.42 0.49
CA ALA A 47 12.67 -7.26 1.41
C ALA A 47 12.28 -6.45 2.64
N CYS A 48 11.51 -5.38 2.43
CA CYS A 48 11.07 -4.53 3.53
C CYS A 48 10.14 -5.29 4.47
N VAL A 49 9.18 -6.03 3.91
CA VAL A 49 8.24 -6.81 4.71
C VAL A 49 8.96 -7.85 5.55
N ALA A 50 10.02 -8.46 5.00
CA ALA A 50 10.80 -9.44 5.74
C ALA A 50 11.57 -8.83 6.90
N ARG A 51 11.98 -7.55 6.76
CA ARG A 51 12.75 -6.86 7.79
C ARG A 51 11.87 -6.31 8.90
N GLU A 52 10.77 -5.69 8.53
CA GLU A 52 9.83 -5.12 9.49
C GLU A 52 8.42 -5.24 8.91
N ARG A 53 7.56 -6.03 9.56
CA ARG A 53 6.21 -6.26 9.08
C ARG A 53 5.40 -4.96 9.16
N PRO A 54 4.96 -4.40 8.02
CA PRO A 54 4.15 -3.19 8.06
C PRO A 54 2.72 -3.49 8.49
N ARG A 55 2.02 -2.46 8.95
CA ARG A 55 0.62 -2.56 9.30
C ARG A 55 -0.26 -2.54 8.06
N MET A 56 0.23 -1.96 6.98
CA MET A 56 -0.50 -1.79 5.73
C MET A 56 0.50 -1.54 4.62
N ILE A 57 0.13 -1.90 3.39
CA ILE A 57 0.95 -1.61 2.21
C ILE A 57 0.09 -0.84 1.21
N LEU A 58 0.60 0.33 0.79
CA LEU A 58 0.06 1.04 -0.37
C LEU A 58 0.91 0.59 -1.55
N LEU A 59 0.31 -0.09 -2.50
CA LEU A 59 1.04 -0.82 -3.54
C LEU A 59 0.64 -0.33 -4.92
N ASP A 60 1.57 0.37 -5.60
CA ASP A 60 1.38 0.67 -7.02
C ASP A 60 1.54 -0.63 -7.81
N LEU A 61 0.56 -0.92 -8.63
CA LEU A 61 0.57 -2.17 -9.41
C LEU A 61 1.52 -2.11 -10.59
N MET A 62 1.94 -0.90 -11.01
CA MET A 62 2.79 -0.71 -12.17
C MET A 62 4.18 -0.25 -11.72
N MET A 63 4.99 -1.18 -11.24
CA MET A 63 6.35 -0.87 -10.79
C MET A 63 7.35 -1.78 -11.49
N PRO A 64 8.63 -1.34 -11.54
CA PRO A 64 9.68 -2.17 -12.13
C PRO A 64 10.01 -3.41 -11.28
N LEU A 65 10.72 -4.32 -11.89
CA LEU A 65 11.31 -5.54 -11.38
C LEU A 65 10.30 -6.64 -11.10
N LEU A 66 9.35 -6.44 -10.23
CA LEU A 66 8.31 -7.43 -9.94
C LEU A 66 6.99 -6.69 -9.88
N ASP A 67 6.03 -7.07 -10.74
CA ASP A 67 4.80 -6.32 -10.79
C ASP A 67 3.96 -6.48 -9.53
N GLY A 68 3.12 -5.47 -9.27
CA GLY A 68 2.36 -5.41 -8.02
C GLY A 68 1.36 -6.53 -7.85
N PHE A 69 0.81 -7.06 -8.95
CA PHE A 69 -0.10 -8.20 -8.84
C PHE A 69 0.63 -9.41 -8.25
N LYS A 70 1.84 -9.67 -8.71
CA LYS A 70 2.63 -10.78 -8.19
C LYS A 70 3.06 -10.57 -6.76
N VAL A 71 3.40 -9.32 -6.41
CA VAL A 71 3.74 -8.99 -5.02
C VAL A 71 2.55 -9.30 -4.12
N ALA A 72 1.35 -8.87 -4.50
CA ALA A 72 0.15 -9.13 -3.72
C ALA A 72 -0.09 -10.62 -3.58
N GLN A 73 0.05 -11.38 -4.67
CA GLN A 73 -0.14 -12.83 -4.64
C GLN A 73 0.84 -13.50 -3.69
N GLN A 74 2.10 -13.10 -3.71
CA GLN A 74 3.09 -13.68 -2.83
C GLN A 74 2.81 -13.39 -1.37
N LEU A 75 2.45 -12.14 -1.06
CA LEU A 75 2.16 -11.76 0.32
C LEU A 75 0.92 -12.47 0.85
N LYS A 76 -0.12 -12.55 0.04
CA LYS A 76 -1.37 -13.20 0.47
C LYS A 76 -1.25 -14.72 0.49
N GLY A 77 -0.29 -15.27 -0.24
CA GLY A 77 -0.05 -16.70 -0.23
C GLY A 77 0.81 -17.20 0.92
N ASP A 78 1.39 -16.30 1.70
CA ASP A 78 2.24 -16.65 2.84
C ASP A 78 1.47 -16.36 4.13
N PRO A 79 1.23 -17.37 4.98
CA PRO A 79 0.48 -17.15 6.22
C PRO A 79 1.08 -16.05 7.11
N ALA A 80 2.39 -15.84 7.04
CA ALA A 80 3.05 -14.82 7.87
C ALA A 80 2.69 -13.40 7.45
N THR A 81 2.29 -13.20 6.19
CA THR A 81 2.01 -11.88 5.63
C THR A 81 0.59 -11.72 5.11
N ALA A 82 -0.18 -12.81 5.05
CA ALA A 82 -1.52 -12.78 4.44
C ALA A 82 -2.47 -11.79 5.13
N GLY A 83 -2.23 -11.50 6.41
CA GLY A 83 -3.08 -10.59 7.17
C GLY A 83 -2.77 -9.12 6.97
N ILE A 84 -1.72 -8.77 6.23
CA ILE A 84 -1.38 -7.37 6.01
C ILE A 84 -2.34 -6.77 4.96
N PRO A 85 -3.09 -5.71 5.30
CA PRO A 85 -3.94 -5.06 4.30
C PRO A 85 -3.11 -4.48 3.16
N ILE A 86 -3.55 -4.72 1.93
CA ILE A 86 -2.89 -4.19 0.74
C ILE A 86 -3.89 -3.31 -0.01
N VAL A 87 -3.57 -2.03 -0.12
CA VAL A 87 -4.35 -1.09 -0.91
C VAL A 87 -3.61 -0.90 -2.24
N ALA A 88 -4.19 -1.41 -3.31
CA ALA A 88 -3.64 -1.24 -4.65
C ALA A 88 -3.89 0.18 -5.13
N ILE A 89 -2.88 0.79 -5.73
CA ILE A 89 -2.97 2.13 -6.29
C ILE A 89 -2.50 2.04 -7.73
N SER A 90 -3.29 2.56 -8.66
CA SER A 90 -2.93 2.37 -10.06
C SER A 90 -3.60 3.38 -10.98
N ALA A 91 -2.88 3.72 -12.06
CA ALA A 91 -3.46 4.46 -13.18
C ALA A 91 -4.29 3.56 -14.09
N LEU A 92 -4.26 2.25 -13.89
CA LEU A 92 -5.10 1.33 -14.65
C LEU A 92 -6.56 1.66 -14.41
N ALA A 93 -7.33 1.78 -15.48
CA ALA A 93 -8.67 2.36 -15.37
C ALA A 93 -9.79 1.45 -15.86
N ARG A 94 -9.49 0.25 -16.35
CA ARG A 94 -10.53 -0.65 -16.85
C ARG A 94 -11.14 -1.43 -15.68
N PRO A 95 -12.42 -1.80 -15.81
CA PRO A 95 -13.05 -2.60 -14.75
C PRO A 95 -12.31 -3.88 -14.44
N ASP A 96 -11.72 -4.54 -15.45
CA ASP A 96 -10.99 -5.79 -15.25
C ASP A 96 -9.73 -5.58 -14.41
N ASP A 97 -9.15 -4.39 -14.43
CA ASP A 97 -7.94 -4.10 -13.66
C ASP A 97 -8.24 -4.15 -12.16
N ARG A 98 -9.37 -3.57 -11.77
CA ARG A 98 -9.79 -3.64 -10.37
C ARG A 98 -10.06 -5.07 -9.94
N GLU A 99 -10.77 -5.83 -10.78
CA GLU A 99 -11.06 -7.22 -10.48
C GLU A 99 -9.80 -8.04 -10.37
N ALA A 100 -8.83 -7.81 -11.25
CA ALA A 100 -7.55 -8.52 -11.21
C ALA A 100 -6.78 -8.21 -9.92
N ALA A 101 -6.82 -6.95 -9.47
CA ALA A 101 -6.16 -6.58 -8.24
C ALA A 101 -6.78 -7.27 -7.03
N LEU A 102 -8.11 -7.28 -6.98
CA LEU A 102 -8.80 -7.94 -5.88
C LEU A 102 -8.57 -9.46 -5.91
N ALA A 103 -8.55 -10.04 -7.10
CA ALA A 103 -8.28 -11.47 -7.26
C ALA A 103 -6.85 -11.83 -6.85
N ALA A 104 -5.91 -10.89 -7.02
CA ALA A 104 -4.53 -11.10 -6.58
C ALA A 104 -4.39 -11.02 -5.06
N GLY A 105 -5.43 -10.56 -4.37
CA GLY A 105 -5.44 -10.49 -2.91
C GLY A 105 -5.40 -9.09 -2.34
N CYS A 106 -5.45 -8.05 -3.18
CA CYS A 106 -5.53 -6.68 -2.68
C CYS A 106 -6.88 -6.46 -1.99
N ASP A 107 -6.84 -5.72 -0.91
CA ASP A 107 -8.05 -5.48 -0.11
C ASP A 107 -8.84 -4.29 -0.60
N GLU A 108 -8.19 -3.39 -1.34
CA GLU A 108 -8.81 -2.17 -1.83
C GLU A 108 -8.09 -1.74 -3.10
N PHE A 109 -8.77 -0.95 -3.95
CA PHE A 109 -8.18 -0.43 -5.18
C PHE A 109 -8.49 1.06 -5.28
N VAL A 110 -7.45 1.90 -5.39
CA VAL A 110 -7.59 3.34 -5.51
C VAL A 110 -6.99 3.78 -6.83
N ARG A 111 -7.71 4.55 -7.61
CA ARG A 111 -7.27 5.01 -8.93
C ARG A 111 -6.46 6.29 -8.81
N LYS A 112 -5.46 6.42 -9.67
CA LYS A 112 -4.75 7.68 -9.87
C LYS A 112 -5.48 8.51 -10.92
N PRO A 113 -5.49 9.82 -10.79
CA PRO A 113 -4.95 10.62 -9.70
C PRO A 113 -5.78 10.49 -8.44
N PHE A 114 -5.13 10.65 -7.27
CA PHE A 114 -5.79 10.42 -5.99
C PHE A 114 -6.75 11.55 -5.65
N ASP A 115 -7.89 11.19 -5.07
CA ASP A 115 -8.65 12.09 -4.22
C ASP A 115 -8.08 11.95 -2.80
N LEU A 116 -7.55 13.03 -2.24
CA LEU A 116 -6.85 12.95 -0.97
C LEU A 116 -7.77 12.55 0.18
N ASP A 117 -9.01 13.02 0.17
CA ASP A 117 -9.96 12.64 1.22
C ASP A 117 -10.30 11.17 1.14
N GLU A 118 -10.51 10.66 -0.07
CA GLU A 118 -10.77 9.23 -0.26
C GLU A 118 -9.60 8.39 0.18
N LEU A 119 -8.39 8.80 -0.20
CA LEU A 119 -7.18 8.06 0.13
C LEU A 119 -6.98 8.03 1.65
N GLU A 120 -7.14 9.16 2.31
CA GLU A 120 -7.03 9.22 3.76
C GLU A 120 -8.03 8.29 4.43
N GLN A 121 -9.28 8.29 3.95
CA GLN A 121 -10.32 7.47 4.53
C GLN A 121 -10.01 5.98 4.36
N VAL A 122 -9.55 5.59 3.17
CA VAL A 122 -9.19 4.20 2.91
C VAL A 122 -8.05 3.76 3.83
N ILE A 123 -7.04 4.60 3.99
CA ILE A 123 -5.92 4.27 4.88
C ILE A 123 -6.39 4.10 6.31
N ARG A 124 -7.21 5.04 6.80
CA ARG A 124 -7.72 4.95 8.17
C ARG A 124 -8.55 3.70 8.39
N ASN A 125 -9.38 3.35 7.40
CA ASN A 125 -10.24 2.17 7.53
C ASN A 125 -9.43 0.88 7.67
N HIS A 126 -8.30 0.78 7.01
CA HIS A 126 -7.49 -0.43 7.05
C HIS A 126 -6.44 -0.43 8.17
N LEU A 127 -6.21 0.71 8.80
CA LEU A 127 -5.33 0.77 9.97
C LEU A 127 -6.08 0.55 11.28
N ALA A 128 -7.37 0.76 11.26
CA ALA A 128 -8.20 0.66 12.47
C ALA A 128 -8.26 -0.75 13.05
#